data_b1f9c9efd439c32a0eccd94ce4795ef3
#
_entry.id   b1f9c9efd439c32a0eccd94ce4795ef3
#
_cell.length_a   1.000
_cell.length_b   1.000
_cell.length_c   1.000
_cell.angle_alpha   90.00
_cell.angle_beta   90.00
_cell.angle_gamma   90.00
#
_symmetry.space_group_name_H-M   'P 1'
#
loop_
_entity.id
_entity.type
_entity.pdbx_description
1 polymer ?
#
loop_
_entity_poly.entity_id
_entity_poly.type
_entity_poly.pdbx_seq_one_letter_code
_entity_poly.pdbx_strand_id
1 'polypeptide(L)'
;SAGADKVFGVPGDFNLAFLDDIIAHNDIKWIGNTNELNASYAADGYARINGIGAMVTTFGVGELSAVNGIAGSYAESVPVIAITGAPTRAVEQEGKYVHHSLGEGTFDDYRKMFEPITTAQAYITPDNATTEIPRVINTALQQRRPVHIHLPIDVALTEIEISNPFKPEVEPQKNVQSYINMVQDKLESASQPVIITGHEINSFHLHKEL
;
A
#
# COMPACT_ATOMS: atom_id res chain seq x y z
N SER A 1 0.41 10.44 -10.40
CA SER A 1 1.33 9.49 -9.74
C SER A 1 1.20 9.62 -8.23
N ALA A 2 1.19 8.50 -7.51
CA ALA A 2 1.20 8.48 -6.04
C ALA A 2 2.61 8.71 -5.45
N GLY A 3 3.65 8.68 -6.29
CA GLY A 3 5.04 8.88 -5.88
C GLY A 3 5.91 7.61 -5.85
N ALA A 4 5.33 6.41 -5.97
CA ALA A 4 6.11 5.18 -6.09
C ALA A 4 6.54 4.98 -7.56
N ASP A 5 7.84 5.07 -7.84
CA ASP A 5 8.44 4.76 -9.15
C ASP A 5 9.12 3.37 -9.17
N LYS A 6 9.13 2.67 -8.04
CA LYS A 6 9.64 1.31 -7.89
C LYS A 6 8.60 0.40 -7.28
N VAL A 7 8.53 -0.82 -7.82
CA VAL A 7 7.68 -1.88 -7.30
C VAL A 7 8.55 -3.08 -6.96
N PHE A 8 8.49 -3.52 -5.72
CA PHE A 8 9.26 -4.63 -5.18
C PHE A 8 8.44 -5.91 -5.21
N GLY A 9 9.05 -7.08 -5.24
CA GLY A 9 8.28 -8.30 -5.13
C GLY A 9 8.98 -9.55 -5.65
N VAL A 10 8.18 -10.60 -5.77
CA VAL A 10 8.61 -11.91 -6.28
C VAL A 10 7.61 -12.36 -7.36
N PRO A 11 8.10 -12.77 -8.54
CA PRO A 11 7.24 -13.32 -9.57
C PRO A 11 6.58 -14.62 -9.12
N GLY A 12 5.32 -14.79 -9.49
CA GLY A 12 4.56 -16.02 -9.33
C GLY A 12 3.45 -16.07 -10.39
N ASP A 13 2.91 -17.23 -10.64
CA ASP A 13 1.99 -17.47 -11.76
C ASP A 13 0.71 -16.63 -11.72
N PHE A 14 0.24 -16.21 -10.55
CA PHE A 14 -0.92 -15.32 -10.45
C PHE A 14 -0.60 -13.83 -10.65
N ASN A 15 0.66 -13.44 -10.75
CA ASN A 15 1.03 -12.05 -10.94
C ASN A 15 1.88 -11.78 -12.21
N LEU A 16 2.32 -12.81 -12.95
CA LEU A 16 3.24 -12.65 -14.09
C LEU A 16 2.72 -11.67 -15.14
N ALA A 17 1.46 -11.79 -15.55
CA ALA A 17 0.89 -10.89 -16.56
C ALA A 17 0.90 -9.41 -16.09
N PHE A 18 0.54 -9.16 -14.84
CA PHE A 18 0.62 -7.82 -14.26
C PHE A 18 2.07 -7.30 -14.15
N LEU A 19 3.03 -8.20 -13.88
CA LEU A 19 4.45 -7.82 -13.86
C LEU A 19 4.99 -7.46 -15.24
N ASP A 20 4.50 -8.11 -16.30
CA ASP A 20 4.86 -7.75 -17.68
C ASP A 20 4.42 -6.31 -17.99
N ASP A 21 3.23 -5.89 -17.55
CA ASP A 21 2.76 -4.51 -17.70
C ASP A 21 3.62 -3.52 -16.89
N ILE A 22 3.98 -3.88 -15.66
CA ILE A 22 4.89 -3.06 -14.84
C ILE A 22 6.25 -2.89 -15.53
N ILE A 23 6.81 -3.97 -16.09
CA ILE A 23 8.12 -3.95 -16.77
C ILE A 23 8.05 -3.13 -18.07
N ALA A 24 6.92 -3.19 -18.77
CA ALA A 24 6.69 -2.43 -19.99
C ALA A 24 6.46 -0.91 -19.73
N HIS A 25 6.13 -0.53 -18.49
CA HIS A 25 5.84 0.87 -18.16
C HIS A 25 7.13 1.71 -18.03
N ASN A 26 7.17 2.88 -18.69
CA ASN A 26 8.38 3.70 -18.74
C ASN A 26 8.76 4.36 -17.39
N ASP A 27 7.78 4.68 -16.56
CA ASP A 27 7.96 5.44 -15.33
C ASP A 27 7.98 4.58 -14.06
N ILE A 28 7.86 3.25 -14.20
CA ILE A 28 7.85 2.31 -13.09
C ILE A 28 8.96 1.28 -13.30
N LYS A 29 9.73 1.02 -12.25
CA LYS A 29 10.80 0.03 -12.29
C LYS A 29 10.46 -1.16 -11.40
N TRP A 30 10.44 -2.36 -11.98
CA TRP A 30 10.39 -3.60 -11.23
C TRP A 30 11.72 -3.90 -10.54
N ILE A 31 11.66 -4.23 -9.25
CA ILE A 31 12.80 -4.66 -8.42
C ILE A 31 12.48 -6.03 -7.85
N GLY A 32 13.00 -7.08 -8.48
CA GLY A 32 12.87 -8.45 -7.98
C GLY A 32 13.65 -8.66 -6.68
N ASN A 33 13.07 -9.41 -5.76
CA ASN A 33 13.65 -9.73 -4.47
C ASN A 33 13.83 -11.24 -4.29
N THR A 34 14.62 -11.66 -3.32
CA THR A 34 14.89 -13.08 -3.05
C THR A 34 13.69 -13.80 -2.44
N ASN A 35 12.87 -13.10 -1.67
CA ASN A 35 11.58 -13.56 -1.18
C ASN A 35 10.68 -12.35 -0.83
N GLU A 36 9.43 -12.62 -0.49
CA GLU A 36 8.41 -11.58 -0.26
C GLU A 36 8.60 -10.84 1.07
N LEU A 37 9.22 -11.46 2.08
CA LEU A 37 9.61 -10.78 3.31
C LEU A 37 10.67 -9.71 3.00
N ASN A 38 11.68 -10.03 2.19
CA ASN A 38 12.66 -9.03 1.74
C ASN A 38 11.99 -7.94 0.91
N ALA A 39 11.04 -8.30 0.03
CA ALA A 39 10.29 -7.34 -0.77
C ALA A 39 9.49 -6.36 0.10
N SER A 40 8.82 -6.85 1.15
CA SER A 40 8.06 -6.01 2.07
C SER A 40 8.95 -5.02 2.82
N TYR A 41 10.11 -5.46 3.31
CA TYR A 41 11.09 -4.55 3.93
C TYR A 41 11.74 -3.58 2.95
N ALA A 42 11.94 -3.99 1.69
CA ALA A 42 12.45 -3.09 0.66
C ALA A 42 11.42 -2.01 0.31
N ALA A 43 10.15 -2.37 0.19
CA ALA A 43 9.04 -1.42 -0.01
C ALA A 43 8.87 -0.47 1.19
N ASP A 44 8.99 -0.98 2.42
CA ASP A 44 8.99 -0.18 3.65
C ASP A 44 10.12 0.85 3.64
N GLY A 45 11.37 0.39 3.46
CA GLY A 45 12.53 1.28 3.42
C GLY A 45 12.43 2.34 2.32
N TYR A 46 11.92 1.95 1.13
CA TYR A 46 11.65 2.87 0.04
C TYR A 46 10.59 3.92 0.43
N ALA A 47 9.49 3.48 1.06
CA ALA A 47 8.40 4.37 1.49
C ALA A 47 8.86 5.42 2.50
N ARG A 48 9.75 5.07 3.42
CA ARG A 48 10.32 6.00 4.42
C ARG A 48 11.06 7.17 3.78
N ILE A 49 11.67 6.96 2.62
CA ILE A 49 12.45 7.99 1.92
C ILE A 49 11.60 8.72 0.86
N ASN A 50 10.74 7.99 0.15
CA ASN A 50 10.03 8.51 -1.03
C ASN A 50 8.54 8.80 -0.76
N GLY A 51 8.06 8.54 0.45
CA GLY A 51 6.70 8.86 0.89
C GLY A 51 5.68 7.74 0.75
N ILE A 52 5.83 6.83 -0.21
CA ILE A 52 5.00 5.64 -0.41
C ILE A 52 5.80 4.55 -1.12
N GLY A 53 5.59 3.29 -0.75
CA GLY A 53 6.18 2.12 -1.40
C GLY A 53 5.11 1.23 -2.03
N ALA A 54 5.52 0.35 -2.95
CA ALA A 54 4.65 -0.63 -3.55
C ALA A 54 5.34 -1.98 -3.66
N MET A 55 4.60 -3.05 -3.44
CA MET A 55 5.08 -4.41 -3.64
C MET A 55 4.03 -5.29 -4.29
N VAL A 56 4.48 -6.33 -4.99
CA VAL A 56 3.62 -7.32 -5.64
C VAL A 56 4.03 -8.72 -5.19
N THR A 57 3.04 -9.52 -4.82
CA THR A 57 3.20 -10.93 -4.46
C THR A 57 2.24 -11.79 -5.25
N THR A 58 2.51 -13.09 -5.31
CA THR A 58 1.50 -14.06 -5.73
C THR A 58 0.55 -14.39 -4.58
N PHE A 59 -0.60 -14.95 -4.90
CA PHE A 59 -1.65 -15.40 -3.98
C PHE A 59 -1.11 -16.38 -2.92
N GLY A 60 -1.65 -16.31 -1.74
CA GLY A 60 -1.44 -17.25 -0.65
C GLY A 60 -0.02 -17.23 -0.11
N VAL A 61 0.81 -18.16 -0.56
CA VAL A 61 2.18 -18.35 -0.03
C VAL A 61 3.06 -17.12 -0.16
N GLY A 62 2.88 -16.34 -1.23
CA GLY A 62 3.64 -15.10 -1.43
C GLY A 62 3.17 -13.99 -0.51
N GLU A 63 1.87 -13.71 -0.47
CA GLU A 63 1.34 -12.65 0.39
C GLU A 63 1.55 -12.97 1.88
N LEU A 64 1.38 -14.22 2.30
CA LEU A 64 1.65 -14.63 3.69
C LEU A 64 3.10 -14.40 4.10
N SER A 65 4.05 -14.64 3.22
CA SER A 65 5.46 -14.35 3.48
C SER A 65 5.72 -12.87 3.71
N ALA A 66 4.92 -11.97 3.16
CA ALA A 66 5.03 -10.52 3.31
C ALA A 66 4.39 -9.97 4.59
N VAL A 67 3.50 -10.73 5.24
CA VAL A 67 2.68 -10.27 6.40
C VAL A 67 3.54 -9.59 7.48
N ASN A 68 4.68 -10.17 7.84
CA ASN A 68 5.55 -9.63 8.88
C ASN A 68 6.06 -8.22 8.56
N GLY A 69 6.52 -7.97 7.34
CA GLY A 69 6.99 -6.64 6.93
C GLY A 69 5.84 -5.63 6.83
N ILE A 70 4.69 -6.04 6.29
CA ILE A 70 3.50 -5.17 6.23
C ILE A 70 2.98 -4.83 7.63
N ALA A 71 3.00 -5.78 8.58
CA ALA A 71 2.66 -5.52 9.97
C ALA A 71 3.62 -4.51 10.62
N GLY A 72 4.92 -4.60 10.33
CA GLY A 72 5.93 -3.62 10.74
C GLY A 72 5.65 -2.23 10.17
N SER A 73 5.37 -2.15 8.87
CA SER A 73 4.99 -0.89 8.21
C SER A 73 3.71 -0.28 8.81
N TYR A 74 2.73 -1.11 9.17
CA TYR A 74 1.51 -0.65 9.85
C TYR A 74 1.80 -0.07 11.22
N ALA A 75 2.60 -0.77 12.03
CA ALA A 75 2.97 -0.35 13.38
C ALA A 75 3.73 0.99 13.39
N GLU A 76 4.57 1.22 12.37
CA GLU A 76 5.42 2.42 12.28
C GLU A 76 4.87 3.50 11.33
N SER A 77 3.60 3.40 10.92
CA SER A 77 2.94 4.40 10.06
C SER A 77 3.69 4.65 8.74
N VAL A 78 4.05 3.56 8.06
CA VAL A 78 4.73 3.59 6.76
C VAL A 78 3.77 3.16 5.66
N PRO A 79 3.44 4.01 4.68
CA PRO A 79 2.47 3.68 3.63
C PRO A 79 3.10 2.75 2.58
N VAL A 80 2.60 1.52 2.54
CA VAL A 80 2.98 0.50 1.55
C VAL A 80 1.72 -0.01 0.85
N ILE A 81 1.73 -0.05 -0.47
CA ILE A 81 0.70 -0.68 -1.29
C ILE A 81 1.11 -2.14 -1.50
N ALA A 82 0.45 -3.06 -0.80
CA ALA A 82 0.64 -4.49 -1.01
C ALA A 82 -0.37 -4.98 -2.07
N ILE A 83 0.12 -5.43 -3.22
CA ILE A 83 -0.69 -5.94 -4.32
C ILE A 83 -0.50 -7.44 -4.40
N THR A 84 -1.59 -8.19 -4.32
CA THR A 84 -1.57 -9.65 -4.47
C THR A 84 -2.23 -10.04 -5.78
N GLY A 85 -1.45 -10.62 -6.70
CA GLY A 85 -2.00 -11.27 -7.89
C GLY A 85 -2.70 -12.56 -7.47
N ALA A 86 -3.93 -12.75 -7.88
CA ALA A 86 -4.83 -13.81 -7.40
C ALA A 86 -5.39 -14.66 -8.55
N PRO A 87 -5.96 -15.85 -8.27
CA PRO A 87 -6.67 -16.64 -9.28
C PRO A 87 -7.75 -15.83 -9.97
N THR A 88 -8.26 -16.36 -11.11
CA THR A 88 -9.39 -15.72 -11.78
C THR A 88 -10.61 -15.69 -10.87
N ARG A 89 -11.45 -14.66 -11.00
CA ARG A 89 -12.73 -14.54 -10.26
C ARG A 89 -13.61 -15.78 -10.41
N ALA A 90 -13.63 -16.41 -11.59
CA ALA A 90 -14.39 -17.64 -11.81
C ALA A 90 -13.86 -18.81 -10.95
N VAL A 91 -12.54 -18.97 -10.85
CA VAL A 91 -11.91 -19.98 -9.98
C VAL A 91 -12.27 -19.77 -8.51
N GLU A 92 -12.20 -18.52 -8.05
CA GLU A 92 -12.54 -18.15 -6.67
C GLU A 92 -14.04 -18.38 -6.37
N GLN A 93 -14.93 -17.94 -7.27
CA GLN A 93 -16.39 -18.10 -7.10
C GLN A 93 -16.85 -19.55 -7.12
N GLU A 94 -16.21 -20.40 -7.93
CA GLU A 94 -16.51 -21.83 -8.01
C GLU A 94 -15.84 -22.64 -6.89
N GLY A 95 -15.00 -22.03 -6.06
CA GLY A 95 -14.29 -22.70 -4.98
C GLY A 95 -13.36 -23.80 -5.46
N LYS A 96 -12.71 -23.63 -6.63
CA LYS A 96 -11.85 -24.66 -7.21
C LYS A 96 -10.59 -24.88 -6.41
N TYR A 97 -10.16 -26.14 -6.34
CA TYR A 97 -8.87 -26.48 -5.75
C TYR A 97 -7.74 -26.05 -6.67
N VAL A 98 -6.98 -25.07 -6.25
CA VAL A 98 -5.79 -24.57 -6.92
C VAL A 98 -4.62 -24.55 -5.96
N HIS A 99 -3.40 -24.57 -6.50
CA HIS A 99 -2.18 -24.44 -5.71
C HIS A 99 -2.13 -23.07 -5.00
N HIS A 100 -1.33 -22.96 -3.97
CA HIS A 100 -1.17 -21.80 -3.10
C HIS A 100 -2.41 -21.47 -2.26
N SER A 101 -3.53 -22.18 -2.41
CA SER A 101 -4.70 -22.07 -1.54
C SER A 101 -4.58 -23.01 -0.32
N LEU A 102 -5.49 -22.87 0.64
CA LEU A 102 -5.58 -23.80 1.77
C LEU A 102 -6.22 -25.16 1.37
N GLY A 103 -6.66 -25.31 0.12
CA GLY A 103 -7.27 -26.54 -0.38
C GLY A 103 -8.71 -26.78 0.08
N GLU A 104 -9.40 -25.74 0.54
CA GLU A 104 -10.77 -25.80 1.07
C GLU A 104 -11.79 -25.07 0.18
N GLY A 105 -11.34 -24.51 -0.97
CA GLY A 105 -12.19 -23.75 -1.89
C GLY A 105 -12.54 -22.35 -1.38
N THR A 106 -11.86 -21.86 -0.35
CA THR A 106 -11.97 -20.50 0.16
C THR A 106 -10.79 -19.65 -0.32
N PHE A 107 -11.05 -18.38 -0.68
CA PHE A 107 -10.03 -17.47 -1.23
C PHE A 107 -9.92 -16.16 -0.45
N ASP A 108 -10.80 -15.95 0.53
CA ASP A 108 -10.81 -14.75 1.35
C ASP A 108 -9.87 -14.81 2.57
N ASP A 109 -9.39 -16.00 2.94
CA ASP A 109 -8.74 -16.21 4.22
C ASP A 109 -7.43 -15.42 4.32
N TYR A 110 -6.64 -15.39 3.27
CA TYR A 110 -5.40 -14.61 3.27
C TYR A 110 -5.68 -13.11 3.32
N ARG A 111 -6.66 -12.61 2.57
CA ARG A 111 -7.07 -11.21 2.62
C ARG A 111 -7.53 -10.81 4.02
N LYS A 112 -8.27 -11.69 4.75
CA LYS A 112 -8.65 -11.46 6.14
C LYS A 112 -7.45 -11.38 7.08
N MET A 113 -6.36 -12.11 6.81
CA MET A 113 -5.13 -12.00 7.61
C MET A 113 -4.45 -10.63 7.47
N PHE A 114 -4.71 -9.90 6.39
CA PHE A 114 -4.24 -8.54 6.21
C PHE A 114 -5.15 -7.49 6.87
N GLU A 115 -6.36 -7.80 7.29
CA GLU A 115 -7.29 -6.83 7.89
C GLU A 115 -6.68 -6.07 9.09
N PRO A 116 -6.05 -6.72 10.08
CA PRO A 116 -5.49 -6.03 11.24
C PRO A 116 -4.21 -5.23 10.94
N ILE A 117 -3.57 -5.43 9.80
CA ILE A 117 -2.28 -4.83 9.43
C ILE A 117 -2.37 -3.90 8.22
N THR A 118 -3.57 -3.58 7.76
CA THR A 118 -3.82 -2.63 6.66
C THR A 118 -4.94 -1.68 7.03
N THR A 119 -4.85 -0.42 6.57
CA THR A 119 -5.86 0.59 6.86
C THR A 119 -7.03 0.58 5.87
N ALA A 120 -6.82 -0.02 4.70
CA ALA A 120 -7.86 -0.28 3.71
C ALA A 120 -7.49 -1.47 2.85
N GLN A 121 -8.51 -2.14 2.33
CA GLN A 121 -8.38 -3.23 1.37
C GLN A 121 -9.32 -3.02 0.19
N ALA A 122 -8.96 -3.60 -0.97
CA ALA A 122 -9.83 -3.69 -2.12
C ALA A 122 -9.68 -5.04 -2.82
N TYR A 123 -10.81 -5.64 -3.15
CA TYR A 123 -10.94 -6.71 -4.14
C TYR A 123 -11.29 -6.07 -5.48
N ILE A 124 -10.42 -6.21 -6.47
CA ILE A 124 -10.57 -5.48 -7.74
C ILE A 124 -11.40 -6.28 -8.74
N THR A 125 -12.32 -5.58 -9.36
CA THR A 125 -13.12 -6.04 -10.51
C THR A 125 -13.01 -5.00 -11.64
N PRO A 126 -13.34 -5.33 -12.89
CA PRO A 126 -13.34 -4.34 -13.97
C PRO A 126 -14.24 -3.12 -13.67
N ASP A 127 -15.35 -3.35 -12.96
CA ASP A 127 -16.34 -2.30 -12.69
C ASP A 127 -15.90 -1.34 -11.56
N ASN A 128 -15.06 -1.79 -10.62
CA ASN A 128 -14.66 -0.99 -9.47
C ASN A 128 -13.21 -0.49 -9.50
N ALA A 129 -12.39 -0.95 -10.44
CA ALA A 129 -10.96 -0.65 -10.48
C ALA A 129 -10.66 0.86 -10.47
N THR A 130 -11.43 1.64 -11.24
CA THR A 130 -11.24 3.10 -11.37
C THR A 130 -11.64 3.88 -10.12
N THR A 131 -12.35 3.28 -9.18
CA THR A 131 -12.78 3.88 -7.91
C THR A 131 -12.02 3.31 -6.72
N GLU A 132 -11.86 1.99 -6.65
CA GLU A 132 -11.24 1.33 -5.51
C GLU A 132 -9.73 1.50 -5.44
N ILE A 133 -9.02 1.45 -6.58
CA ILE A 133 -7.58 1.68 -6.61
C ILE A 133 -7.23 3.10 -6.12
N PRO A 134 -7.85 4.18 -6.64
CA PRO A 134 -7.66 5.51 -6.08
C PRO A 134 -8.03 5.63 -4.61
N ARG A 135 -9.13 5.02 -4.16
CA ARG A 135 -9.57 5.05 -2.77
C ARG A 135 -8.53 4.48 -1.82
N VAL A 136 -8.03 3.28 -2.08
CA VAL A 136 -7.05 2.65 -1.17
C VAL A 136 -5.71 3.37 -1.20
N ILE A 137 -5.26 3.87 -2.36
CA ILE A 137 -4.01 4.63 -2.46
C ILE A 137 -4.13 5.96 -1.69
N ASN A 138 -5.24 6.69 -1.82
CA ASN A 138 -5.49 7.90 -1.05
C ASN A 138 -5.53 7.60 0.46
N THR A 139 -6.17 6.50 0.87
CA THR A 139 -6.18 6.07 2.26
C THR A 139 -4.77 5.80 2.79
N ALA A 140 -3.91 5.13 2.00
CA ALA A 140 -2.51 4.90 2.38
C ALA A 140 -1.76 6.20 2.60
N LEU A 141 -1.92 7.16 1.69
CA LEU A 141 -1.26 8.47 1.76
C LEU A 141 -1.73 9.31 2.95
N GLN A 142 -3.06 9.37 3.18
CA GLN A 142 -3.68 10.17 4.24
C GLN A 142 -3.40 9.60 5.64
N GLN A 143 -3.54 8.27 5.80
CA GLN A 143 -3.36 7.61 7.09
C GLN A 143 -1.91 7.19 7.36
N ARG A 144 -1.04 7.30 6.36
CA ARG A 144 0.37 6.90 6.48
C ARG A 144 0.51 5.43 6.90
N ARG A 145 -0.29 4.53 6.32
CA ARG A 145 -0.32 3.10 6.68
C ARG A 145 -0.48 2.21 5.46
N PRO A 146 -0.12 0.93 5.56
CA PRO A 146 -0.28 0.00 4.45
C PRO A 146 -1.72 -0.22 4.04
N VAL A 147 -1.89 -0.54 2.77
CA VAL A 147 -3.16 -0.98 2.17
C VAL A 147 -2.94 -2.27 1.39
N HIS A 148 -4.00 -3.04 1.16
CA HIS A 148 -3.95 -4.28 0.42
C HIS A 148 -4.89 -4.25 -0.79
N ILE A 149 -4.38 -4.67 -1.94
CA ILE A 149 -5.12 -4.80 -3.20
C ILE A 149 -5.07 -6.26 -3.64
N HIS A 150 -6.22 -6.92 -3.66
CA HIS A 150 -6.39 -8.24 -4.24
C HIS A 150 -6.77 -8.09 -5.71
N LEU A 151 -5.88 -8.52 -6.60
CA LEU A 151 -5.98 -8.32 -8.04
C LEU A 151 -6.10 -9.68 -8.77
N PRO A 152 -7.33 -10.14 -9.11
CA PRO A 152 -7.49 -11.34 -9.90
C PRO A 152 -6.82 -11.22 -11.27
N ILE A 153 -6.20 -12.30 -11.76
CA ILE A 153 -5.44 -12.31 -13.02
C ILE A 153 -6.28 -11.94 -14.23
N ASP A 154 -7.57 -12.32 -14.27
CA ASP A 154 -8.49 -11.96 -15.35
C ASP A 154 -8.80 -10.45 -15.33
N VAL A 155 -8.76 -9.81 -14.20
CA VAL A 155 -8.91 -8.35 -14.08
C VAL A 155 -7.63 -7.63 -14.51
N ALA A 156 -6.47 -8.16 -14.13
CA ALA A 156 -5.18 -7.60 -14.55
C ALA A 156 -5.01 -7.57 -16.07
N LEU A 157 -5.65 -8.53 -16.78
CA LEU A 157 -5.62 -8.63 -18.25
C LEU A 157 -6.76 -7.83 -18.94
N THR A 158 -7.60 -7.14 -18.17
CA THR A 158 -8.74 -6.41 -18.74
C THR A 158 -8.35 -4.97 -19.05
N GLU A 159 -8.57 -4.54 -20.30
CA GLU A 159 -8.46 -3.12 -20.66
C GLU A 159 -9.57 -2.31 -20.00
N ILE A 160 -9.19 -1.26 -19.28
CA ILE A 160 -10.10 -0.38 -18.56
C ILE A 160 -9.87 1.06 -19.03
N GLU A 161 -10.95 1.74 -19.42
CA GLU A 161 -10.87 3.15 -19.79
C GLU A 161 -10.74 4.02 -18.54
N ILE A 162 -9.67 4.80 -18.48
CA ILE A 162 -9.43 5.77 -17.40
C ILE A 162 -9.76 7.17 -17.88
N SER A 163 -10.91 7.67 -17.49
CA SER A 163 -11.37 9.02 -17.87
C SER A 163 -10.56 10.14 -17.18
N ASN A 164 -10.09 9.89 -15.95
CA ASN A 164 -9.31 10.85 -15.18
C ASN A 164 -8.06 10.20 -14.59
N PRO A 165 -6.86 10.76 -14.83
CA PRO A 165 -5.65 10.26 -14.19
C PRO A 165 -5.75 10.45 -12.66
N PHE A 166 -5.19 9.50 -11.92
CA PHE A 166 -5.13 9.57 -10.45
C PHE A 166 -4.41 10.84 -10.00
N LYS A 167 -5.03 11.54 -9.06
CA LYS A 167 -4.43 12.65 -8.31
C LYS A 167 -4.62 12.37 -6.83
N PRO A 168 -3.55 12.46 -6.02
CA PRO A 168 -3.70 12.36 -4.58
C PRO A 168 -4.70 13.39 -4.05
N GLU A 169 -5.61 12.95 -3.21
CA GLU A 169 -6.53 13.84 -2.51
C GLU A 169 -5.78 14.51 -1.35
N VAL A 170 -5.82 15.83 -1.33
CA VAL A 170 -5.33 16.61 -0.20
C VAL A 170 -6.54 16.89 0.70
N GLU A 171 -6.53 16.35 1.92
CA GLU A 171 -7.57 16.71 2.89
C GLU A 171 -7.57 18.23 3.10
N PRO A 172 -8.76 18.87 3.13
CA PRO A 172 -8.83 20.27 3.46
C PRO A 172 -8.27 20.47 4.87
N GLN A 173 -7.37 21.44 5.02
CA GLN A 173 -6.79 21.77 6.32
C GLN A 173 -7.92 22.07 7.31
N LYS A 174 -8.00 21.25 8.36
CA LYS A 174 -8.89 21.55 9.49
C LYS A 174 -8.43 22.88 10.10
N ASN A 175 -9.37 23.72 10.52
CA ASN A 175 -9.01 24.96 11.20
C ASN A 175 -8.32 24.63 12.54
N VAL A 176 -7.02 24.67 12.54
CA VAL A 176 -6.17 24.42 13.72
C VAL A 176 -5.72 25.71 14.41
N GLN A 177 -6.26 26.87 14.00
CA GLN A 177 -5.79 28.17 14.49
C GLN A 177 -5.88 28.31 16.02
N SER A 178 -6.93 27.80 16.62
CA SER A 178 -7.06 27.82 18.10
C SER A 178 -5.97 26.99 18.79
N TYR A 179 -5.61 25.86 18.19
CA TYR A 179 -4.51 25.01 18.68
C TYR A 179 -3.16 25.70 18.51
N ILE A 180 -2.91 26.31 17.35
CA ILE A 180 -1.68 27.06 17.07
C ILE A 180 -1.52 28.19 18.10
N ASN A 181 -2.56 29.00 18.33
CA ASN A 181 -2.53 30.09 19.30
C ASN A 181 -2.22 29.58 20.71
N MET A 182 -2.85 28.48 21.11
CA MET A 182 -2.57 27.88 22.44
C MET A 182 -1.12 27.41 22.58
N VAL A 183 -0.52 26.82 21.52
CA VAL A 183 0.87 26.41 21.52
C VAL A 183 1.81 27.61 21.55
N GLN A 184 1.52 28.66 20.78
CA GLN A 184 2.30 29.91 20.79
C GLN A 184 2.29 30.57 22.17
N ASP A 185 1.12 30.74 22.78
CA ASP A 185 1.01 31.32 24.13
C ASP A 185 1.85 30.54 25.16
N LYS A 186 1.86 29.21 25.07
CA LYS A 186 2.66 28.36 25.95
C LYS A 186 4.17 28.52 25.72
N LEU A 187 4.60 28.60 24.47
CA LEU A 187 6.01 28.80 24.13
C LEU A 187 6.51 30.18 24.56
N GLU A 188 5.70 31.24 24.33
CA GLU A 188 6.05 32.62 24.72
C GLU A 188 6.10 32.82 26.22
N SER A 189 5.25 32.12 26.98
CA SER A 189 5.21 32.20 28.44
C SER A 189 6.27 31.31 29.13
N ALA A 190 6.89 30.38 28.43
CA ALA A 190 7.84 29.45 29.01
C ALA A 190 9.24 30.08 29.15
N SER A 191 9.86 29.90 30.31
CA SER A 191 11.24 30.35 30.53
C SER A 191 12.28 29.38 29.96
N GLN A 192 11.96 28.10 29.85
CA GLN A 192 12.81 27.03 29.29
C GLN A 192 11.97 26.01 28.54
N PRO A 193 11.50 26.31 27.31
CA PRO A 193 10.72 25.37 26.53
C PRO A 193 11.59 24.20 26.09
N VAL A 194 11.01 22.99 26.06
CA VAL A 194 11.63 21.78 25.54
C VAL A 194 10.69 21.21 24.48
N ILE A 195 11.23 20.90 23.29
CA ILE A 195 10.50 20.27 22.21
C ILE A 195 11.00 18.81 22.07
N ILE A 196 10.08 17.86 22.17
CA ILE A 196 10.35 16.45 21.95
C ILE A 196 9.76 16.08 20.59
N THR A 197 10.62 15.60 19.68
CA THR A 197 10.22 15.22 18.32
C THR A 197 10.22 13.70 18.16
N GLY A 198 9.20 13.16 17.51
CA GLY A 198 9.10 11.75 17.12
C GLY A 198 9.61 11.49 15.70
N HIS A 199 9.47 10.25 15.24
CA HIS A 199 9.86 9.83 13.90
C HIS A 199 9.02 10.50 12.80
N GLU A 200 7.86 11.02 13.11
CA GLU A 200 6.96 11.73 12.21
C GLU A 200 7.62 12.95 11.58
N ILE A 201 8.56 13.58 12.28
CA ILE A 201 9.35 14.69 11.72
C ILE A 201 10.06 14.26 10.43
N ASN A 202 10.62 13.05 10.42
CA ASN A 202 11.21 12.47 9.23
C ASN A 202 10.15 12.08 8.19
N SER A 203 9.08 11.43 8.64
CA SER A 203 8.00 10.93 7.77
C SER A 203 7.26 12.02 7.02
N PHE A 204 7.14 13.22 7.62
CA PHE A 204 6.50 14.40 7.03
C PHE A 204 7.50 15.44 6.51
N HIS A 205 8.81 15.12 6.49
CA HIS A 205 9.88 15.99 6.01
C HIS A 205 9.93 17.37 6.70
N LEU A 206 9.63 17.42 8.00
CA LEU A 206 9.54 18.65 8.81
C LEU A 206 10.86 19.07 9.45
N HIS A 207 11.99 18.61 8.94
CA HIS A 207 13.31 18.94 9.52
C HIS A 207 13.71 20.42 9.44
N LYS A 208 13.14 21.13 8.45
CA LYS A 208 13.44 22.54 8.23
C LYS A 208 12.58 23.48 9.07
N GLU A 209 11.46 22.97 9.54
CA GLU A 209 10.47 23.68 10.35
C GLU A 209 10.81 23.63 11.85
N LEU A 210 11.74 22.75 12.24
CA LEU A 210 12.29 22.64 13.59
C LEU A 210 13.50 23.54 13.80
#